data_90025bd025d6c4ee1b88c3727c537b5a
#
_entry.id   90025bd025d6c4ee1b88c3727c537b5a
#
_cell.length_a   1.000
_cell.length_b   1.000
_cell.length_c   1.000
_cell.angle_alpha   90.00
_cell.angle_beta   90.00
_cell.angle_gamma   90.00
#
_symmetry.space_group_name_H-M   'P 1'
#
loop_
_entity.id
_entity.type
_entity.pdbx_description
1 polymer ?
#
loop_
_entity_poly.entity_id
_entity_poly.type
_entity_poly.pdbx_seq_one_letter_code
_entity_poly.pdbx_strand_id
1 'polypeptide(L)'
;MKKTLLFVLIVTACTITSCSMFRKAPATPAIPSGTLNLAITKNAPADKYAGMDYGIRLLFNDDRANTFLVHFYDASATSKPICTTNPAISSFVSESMRRYMRTMGFNLDADVATDYLLQTTLKEYHVDYLSGIGWNATVMMEIKVFDHNRTLVYPSTEIVGRAQVAGSPYSLEPANAAINMAYTTALEDIDWDRIAFFLHKASSPKQEANKQVTGAGNTALESLTIHWDITSRPQGADISWRVISSTPDVKNQNYRYLQTTPYETTEVLDIKGLTYNNAGNVQIEIKCEKTGYYSQSKKFNVLSIIDEKEISALFRLVAEEE
;
A
#
# COMPACT_ATOMS: atom_id res chain seq x y z
N MET A 1 -8.48 -51.11 98.80
CA MET A 1 -7.44 -50.45 98.05
C MET A 1 -7.85 -50.23 96.60
N LYS A 2 -8.44 -49.12 96.25
CA LYS A 2 -8.69 -48.73 94.83
C LYS A 2 -8.44 -47.28 94.68
N LYS A 3 -7.35 -46.94 93.91
CA LYS A 3 -6.96 -45.58 93.60
C LYS A 3 -7.83 -45.07 92.43
N THR A 4 -8.63 -44.05 92.72
CA THR A 4 -9.42 -43.38 91.71
C THR A 4 -8.53 -42.26 91.10
N LEU A 5 -8.25 -42.37 89.83
CA LEU A 5 -7.52 -41.43 89.03
C LEU A 5 -8.48 -40.36 88.48
N LEU A 6 -8.37 -39.12 88.94
CA LEU A 6 -9.15 -37.96 88.48
C LEU A 6 -8.53 -37.40 87.25
N PHE A 7 -9.12 -37.52 86.09
CA PHE A 7 -8.72 -36.90 84.84
C PHE A 7 -9.35 -35.53 84.73
N VAL A 8 -8.49 -34.51 84.88
CA VAL A 8 -8.91 -33.11 84.63
C VAL A 8 -8.72 -32.82 83.18
N LEU A 9 -9.86 -32.65 82.51
CA LEU A 9 -9.87 -32.29 81.10
C LEU A 9 -9.78 -30.76 80.97
N ILE A 10 -8.60 -30.23 80.62
CA ILE A 10 -8.42 -28.81 80.32
C ILE A 10 -8.84 -28.63 78.87
N VAL A 11 -10.01 -28.06 78.65
CA VAL A 11 -10.46 -27.60 77.33
C VAL A 11 -9.83 -26.23 77.06
N THR A 12 -8.72 -26.23 76.37
CA THR A 12 -8.15 -25.00 75.87
C THR A 12 -8.90 -24.54 74.63
N ALA A 13 -9.76 -23.55 74.77
CA ALA A 13 -10.46 -22.92 73.67
C ALA A 13 -9.44 -22.08 72.89
N CYS A 14 -8.91 -22.67 71.81
CA CYS A 14 -8.17 -21.89 70.79
C CYS A 14 -9.16 -21.04 70.01
N THR A 15 -9.30 -19.78 70.37
CA THR A 15 -9.96 -18.78 69.51
C THR A 15 -9.04 -18.52 68.30
N ILE A 16 -9.33 -19.21 67.22
CA ILE A 16 -8.71 -18.92 65.90
C ILE A 16 -9.26 -17.58 65.45
N THR A 17 -8.56 -16.49 65.77
CA THR A 17 -8.77 -15.21 65.13
C THR A 17 -8.32 -15.36 63.68
N SER A 18 -9.25 -15.76 62.81
CA SER A 18 -9.05 -15.73 61.36
C SER A 18 -8.97 -14.26 60.90
N CYS A 19 -7.77 -13.68 60.97
CA CYS A 19 -7.46 -12.49 60.21
C CYS A 19 -7.55 -12.89 58.73
N SER A 20 -8.72 -12.79 58.17
CA SER A 20 -8.89 -12.73 56.73
C SER A 20 -8.23 -11.45 56.26
N MET A 21 -6.89 -11.50 56.05
CA MET A 21 -6.28 -10.56 55.17
C MET A 21 -6.93 -10.70 53.82
N PHE A 22 -7.96 -9.91 53.57
CA PHE A 22 -8.40 -9.63 52.22
C PHE A 22 -7.22 -9.03 51.49
N ARG A 23 -6.34 -9.86 50.91
CA ARG A 23 -5.46 -9.43 49.86
C ARG A 23 -6.36 -8.91 48.78
N LYS A 24 -6.50 -7.57 48.73
CA LYS A 24 -7.11 -6.90 47.59
C LYS A 24 -6.44 -7.51 46.37
N ALA A 25 -7.21 -8.24 45.55
CA ALA A 25 -6.65 -8.78 44.31
C ALA A 25 -5.92 -7.63 43.61
N PRO A 26 -4.70 -7.82 43.12
CA PRO A 26 -4.00 -6.75 42.42
C PRO A 26 -4.97 -6.24 41.35
N ALA A 27 -5.26 -4.94 41.39
CA ALA A 27 -6.15 -4.32 40.43
C ALA A 27 -5.64 -4.70 39.06
N THR A 28 -6.48 -5.32 38.23
CA THR A 28 -6.11 -5.61 36.84
C THR A 28 -5.67 -4.31 36.21
N PRO A 29 -4.44 -4.21 35.71
CA PRO A 29 -3.96 -2.97 35.14
C PRO A 29 -4.94 -2.49 34.06
N ALA A 30 -5.36 -1.24 34.15
CA ALA A 30 -6.27 -0.69 33.16
C ALA A 30 -5.56 -0.55 31.81
N ILE A 31 -6.26 -0.88 30.73
CA ILE A 31 -5.79 -0.62 29.37
C ILE A 31 -5.51 0.88 29.24
N PRO A 32 -4.32 1.30 28.77
CA PRO A 32 -3.97 2.72 28.75
C PRO A 32 -4.84 3.47 27.74
N SER A 33 -5.39 4.58 28.16
CA SER A 33 -5.97 5.58 27.27
C SER A 33 -5.01 6.77 27.20
N GLY A 34 -4.87 7.38 26.04
CA GLY A 34 -3.94 8.49 25.89
C GLY A 34 -3.79 8.97 24.47
N THR A 35 -2.70 9.73 24.24
CA THR A 35 -2.41 10.34 22.95
C THR A 35 -1.18 9.67 22.32
N LEU A 36 -1.32 9.23 21.08
CA LEU A 36 -0.20 8.82 20.24
C LEU A 36 0.38 10.04 19.52
N ASN A 37 1.70 10.23 19.65
CA ASN A 37 2.42 11.33 18.99
C ASN A 37 2.90 10.85 17.62
N LEU A 38 2.31 11.37 16.55
CA LEU A 38 2.61 10.93 15.21
C LEU A 38 3.87 11.62 14.67
N ALA A 39 4.78 10.81 14.13
CA ALA A 39 6.04 11.28 13.56
C ALA A 39 6.51 10.35 12.43
N ILE A 40 7.28 10.90 11.48
CA ILE A 40 8.05 10.11 10.53
C ILE A 40 9.34 9.67 11.22
N THR A 41 9.68 8.39 11.16
CA THR A 41 10.87 7.82 11.82
C THR A 41 12.12 7.88 10.95
N LYS A 42 11.97 8.12 9.64
CA LYS A 42 13.07 8.21 8.69
C LYS A 42 12.81 9.32 7.67
N ASN A 43 13.82 10.10 7.36
CA ASN A 43 13.73 11.20 6.40
C ASN A 43 13.74 10.68 4.96
N ALA A 44 13.07 11.42 4.06
CA ALA A 44 13.17 11.21 2.63
C ALA A 44 14.59 11.46 2.12
N PRO A 45 15.00 10.79 1.02
CA PRO A 45 16.23 11.18 0.31
C PRO A 45 16.10 12.62 -0.21
N ALA A 46 17.14 13.44 0.06
CA ALA A 46 17.10 14.85 -0.32
C ALA A 46 17.33 15.03 -1.84
N ASP A 47 16.57 15.94 -2.43
CA ASP A 47 16.76 16.48 -3.78
C ASP A 47 16.84 15.44 -4.91
N LYS A 48 16.35 14.22 -4.68
CA LYS A 48 16.39 13.13 -5.67
C LYS A 48 15.69 13.51 -6.99
N TYR A 49 14.65 14.34 -6.92
CA TYR A 49 13.85 14.78 -8.06
C TYR A 49 13.90 16.31 -8.28
N ALA A 50 14.96 16.97 -7.80
CA ALA A 50 15.14 18.39 -8.01
C ALA A 50 15.28 18.74 -9.50
N GLY A 51 14.74 19.91 -9.90
CA GLY A 51 14.80 20.41 -11.27
C GLY A 51 13.70 19.92 -12.19
N MET A 52 12.65 19.32 -11.66
CA MET A 52 11.43 19.03 -12.43
C MET A 52 10.58 20.30 -12.57
N ASP A 53 10.27 20.67 -13.81
CA ASP A 53 9.61 21.95 -14.15
C ASP A 53 8.07 21.94 -13.97
N TYR A 54 7.50 20.83 -13.56
CA TYR A 54 6.05 20.69 -13.39
C TYR A 54 5.62 20.80 -11.92
N GLY A 55 4.48 21.44 -11.71
CA GLY A 55 3.86 21.60 -10.39
C GLY A 55 2.93 20.43 -10.04
N ILE A 56 3.01 19.96 -8.79
CA ILE A 56 2.15 18.90 -8.27
C ILE A 56 1.26 19.46 -7.16
N ARG A 57 -0.03 19.29 -7.30
CA ARG A 57 -1.02 19.56 -6.24
C ARG A 57 -1.30 18.28 -5.46
N LEU A 58 -1.26 18.36 -4.13
CA LEU A 58 -1.64 17.24 -3.28
C LEU A 58 -3.11 17.34 -2.88
N LEU A 59 -3.84 16.23 -3.01
CA LEU A 59 -5.18 16.04 -2.47
C LEU A 59 -5.14 14.85 -1.51
N PHE A 60 -5.61 15.05 -0.29
CA PHE A 60 -5.72 14.00 0.71
C PHE A 60 -7.20 13.71 1.01
N ASN A 61 -7.56 12.43 1.03
CA ASN A 61 -8.86 11.92 1.44
C ASN A 61 -8.69 10.92 2.58
N ASP A 62 -9.48 11.04 3.63
CA ASP A 62 -9.59 10.04 4.70
C ASP A 62 -10.85 9.20 4.44
N ASP A 63 -10.66 7.95 3.99
CA ASP A 63 -11.72 7.02 3.60
C ASP A 63 -11.61 5.71 4.44
N ARG A 64 -11.17 5.85 5.69
CA ARG A 64 -11.04 4.71 6.58
C ARG A 64 -12.43 4.20 6.98
N ALA A 65 -12.69 2.93 6.70
CA ALA A 65 -13.92 2.26 7.14
C ALA A 65 -13.96 2.13 8.67
N ASN A 66 -12.79 2.00 9.31
CA ASN A 66 -12.66 1.92 10.76
C ASN A 66 -11.84 3.11 11.27
N THR A 67 -12.45 3.92 12.13
CA THR A 67 -11.81 5.09 12.75
C THR A 67 -11.14 4.79 14.09
N PHE A 68 -11.29 3.59 14.62
CA PHE A 68 -10.59 3.18 15.84
C PHE A 68 -9.09 3.07 15.58
N LEU A 69 -8.31 3.73 16.41
CA LEU A 69 -6.87 3.78 16.27
C LEU A 69 -6.17 2.59 16.91
N VAL A 70 -6.67 2.13 18.05
CA VAL A 70 -6.04 1.08 18.86
C VAL A 70 -7.05 -0.02 19.14
N HIS A 71 -6.67 -1.27 18.83
CA HIS A 71 -7.48 -2.45 19.11
C HIS A 71 -6.72 -3.42 20.02
N PHE A 72 -7.46 -4.11 20.87
CA PHE A 72 -6.97 -5.21 21.70
C PHE A 72 -7.73 -6.48 21.35
N TYR A 73 -7.00 -7.48 20.90
CA TYR A 73 -7.53 -8.81 20.61
C TYR A 73 -7.32 -9.77 21.80
N ASP A 74 -7.45 -9.26 23.01
CA ASP A 74 -7.48 -10.10 24.22
C ASP A 74 -8.93 -10.25 24.69
N ALA A 75 -9.39 -11.51 24.79
CA ALA A 75 -10.74 -11.85 25.21
C ALA A 75 -11.10 -11.37 26.64
N SER A 76 -10.12 -10.99 27.42
CA SER A 76 -10.29 -10.48 28.78
C SER A 76 -10.49 -8.96 28.89
N ALA A 77 -10.27 -8.22 27.80
CA ALA A 77 -10.37 -6.76 27.81
C ALA A 77 -11.84 -6.31 27.67
N THR A 78 -12.44 -5.96 28.78
CA THR A 78 -13.84 -5.45 28.85
C THR A 78 -13.96 -3.96 28.47
N SER A 79 -12.84 -3.23 28.40
CA SER A 79 -12.83 -1.79 28.09
C SER A 79 -12.04 -1.51 26.81
N LYS A 80 -12.67 -0.76 25.88
CA LYS A 80 -11.96 -0.25 24.70
C LYS A 80 -11.15 0.99 25.11
N PRO A 81 -9.84 1.07 24.77
CA PRO A 81 -9.07 2.26 25.04
C PRO A 81 -9.57 3.44 24.21
N ILE A 82 -9.60 4.60 24.82
CA ILE A 82 -9.85 5.85 24.09
C ILE A 82 -8.49 6.45 23.79
N CYS A 83 -8.05 6.30 22.55
CA CYS A 83 -6.78 6.86 22.08
C CYS A 83 -7.04 7.96 21.06
N THR A 84 -6.31 9.05 21.22
CA THR A 84 -6.27 10.18 20.27
C THR A 84 -4.89 10.26 19.64
N THR A 85 -4.74 11.12 18.65
CA THR A 85 -3.45 11.38 18.01
C THR A 85 -3.09 12.86 18.09
N ASN A 86 -1.80 13.14 18.15
CA ASN A 86 -1.26 14.48 18.03
C ASN A 86 -0.10 14.47 17.03
N PRO A 87 -0.20 15.21 15.91
CA PRO A 87 -1.41 15.89 15.40
C PRO A 87 -2.54 14.92 14.99
N ALA A 88 -3.69 15.43 14.56
CA ALA A 88 -4.76 14.61 14.00
C ALA A 88 -4.26 13.85 12.76
N ILE A 89 -4.73 12.61 12.55
CA ILE A 89 -4.21 11.71 11.50
C ILE A 89 -4.27 12.35 10.11
N SER A 90 -5.40 12.97 9.75
CA SER A 90 -5.56 13.62 8.45
C SER A 90 -4.56 14.76 8.23
N SER A 91 -4.36 15.60 9.25
CA SER A 91 -3.36 16.68 9.21
C SER A 91 -1.95 16.11 9.14
N PHE A 92 -1.65 15.09 9.95
CA PHE A 92 -0.34 14.45 9.95
C PHE A 92 0.01 13.84 8.60
N VAL A 93 -0.88 13.03 8.01
CA VAL A 93 -0.63 12.37 6.72
C VAL A 93 -0.46 13.40 5.61
N SER A 94 -1.33 14.41 5.54
CA SER A 94 -1.25 15.47 4.53
C SER A 94 0.05 16.27 4.63
N GLU A 95 0.40 16.76 5.83
CA GLU A 95 1.58 17.57 6.05
C GLU A 95 2.89 16.78 5.92
N SER A 96 2.93 15.56 6.41
CA SER A 96 4.12 14.71 6.34
C SER A 96 4.38 14.25 4.91
N MET A 97 3.36 13.89 4.13
CA MET A 97 3.47 13.58 2.71
C MET A 97 4.03 14.78 1.94
N ARG A 98 3.48 15.99 2.18
CA ARG A 98 3.96 17.23 1.59
C ARG A 98 5.44 17.48 1.89
N ARG A 99 5.84 17.33 3.16
CA ARG A 99 7.22 17.49 3.59
C ARG A 99 8.14 16.46 2.95
N TYR A 100 7.71 15.20 2.92
CA TYR A 100 8.47 14.09 2.34
C TYR A 100 8.76 14.34 0.85
N MET A 101 7.75 14.72 0.07
CA MET A 101 7.90 15.05 -1.34
C MET A 101 8.76 16.30 -1.58
N ARG A 102 8.60 17.36 -0.78
CA ARG A 102 9.48 18.55 -0.88
C ARG A 102 10.94 18.22 -0.61
N THR A 103 11.20 17.37 0.40
CA THR A 103 12.57 16.92 0.69
C THR A 103 13.16 16.15 -0.49
N MET A 104 12.36 15.37 -1.21
CA MET A 104 12.80 14.69 -2.44
C MET A 104 12.98 15.61 -3.64
N GLY A 105 12.61 16.89 -3.56
CA GLY A 105 12.77 17.87 -4.63
C GLY A 105 11.57 18.02 -5.57
N PHE A 106 10.39 17.43 -5.24
CA PHE A 106 9.17 17.68 -6.01
C PHE A 106 8.69 19.13 -5.83
N ASN A 107 8.28 19.76 -6.93
CA ASN A 107 7.69 21.10 -6.90
C ASN A 107 6.21 21.03 -6.47
N LEU A 108 5.93 21.51 -5.25
CA LEU A 108 4.58 21.52 -4.65
C LEU A 108 4.05 22.94 -4.43
N ASP A 109 4.65 23.96 -5.02
CA ASP A 109 4.26 25.34 -4.79
C ASP A 109 2.98 25.69 -5.53
N ALA A 110 2.05 26.30 -4.79
CA ALA A 110 0.69 26.58 -5.25
C ALA A 110 0.63 27.70 -6.31
N ASP A 111 1.72 28.49 -6.47
CA ASP A 111 1.76 29.62 -7.37
C ASP A 111 2.17 29.25 -8.81
N VAL A 112 2.65 28.04 -9.02
CA VAL A 112 2.90 27.50 -10.35
C VAL A 112 1.64 26.81 -10.85
N ALA A 113 1.31 26.98 -12.13
CA ALA A 113 0.23 26.26 -12.78
C ALA A 113 0.40 24.76 -12.45
N THR A 114 -0.56 24.20 -11.71
CA THR A 114 -0.46 22.81 -11.27
C THR A 114 -0.77 21.89 -12.44
N ASP A 115 0.27 21.21 -12.94
CA ASP A 115 0.16 20.31 -14.08
C ASP A 115 -0.45 18.97 -13.66
N TYR A 116 -0.23 18.58 -12.41
CA TYR A 116 -0.63 17.27 -11.89
C TYR A 116 -1.32 17.36 -10.53
N LEU A 117 -2.23 16.42 -10.31
CA LEU A 117 -2.88 16.19 -9.03
C LEU A 117 -2.48 14.81 -8.49
N LEU A 118 -1.70 14.76 -7.42
CA LEU A 118 -1.46 13.53 -6.66
C LEU A 118 -2.52 13.40 -5.58
N GLN A 119 -3.37 12.39 -5.73
CA GLN A 119 -4.41 12.06 -4.76
C GLN A 119 -3.94 10.90 -3.89
N THR A 120 -3.93 11.12 -2.58
CA THR A 120 -3.69 10.09 -1.57
C THR A 120 -4.98 9.84 -0.81
N THR A 121 -5.44 8.59 -0.78
CA THR A 121 -6.60 8.17 -0.01
C THR A 121 -6.16 7.22 1.09
N LEU A 122 -6.36 7.61 2.35
CA LEU A 122 -6.07 6.78 3.51
C LEU A 122 -7.19 5.75 3.69
N LYS A 123 -6.86 4.44 3.65
CA LYS A 123 -7.81 3.33 3.78
C LYS A 123 -7.76 2.69 5.16
N GLU A 124 -6.56 2.55 5.74
CA GLU A 124 -6.37 2.01 7.09
C GLU A 124 -5.28 2.79 7.83
N TYR A 125 -5.49 2.97 9.12
CA TYR A 125 -4.51 3.57 10.03
C TYR A 125 -4.82 3.12 11.46
N HIS A 126 -4.24 2.01 11.88
CA HIS A 126 -4.51 1.43 13.20
C HIS A 126 -3.33 0.64 13.75
N VAL A 127 -3.38 0.37 15.03
CA VAL A 127 -2.42 -0.48 15.74
C VAL A 127 -3.18 -1.46 16.63
N ASP A 128 -2.79 -2.73 16.53
CA ASP A 128 -3.41 -3.85 17.24
C ASP A 128 -2.45 -4.42 18.26
N TYR A 129 -2.93 -4.71 19.46
CA TYR A 129 -2.21 -5.53 20.42
C TYR A 129 -2.60 -6.99 20.27
N LEU A 130 -1.59 -7.85 20.04
CA LEU A 130 -1.74 -9.30 19.99
C LEU A 130 -0.95 -9.93 21.13
N SER A 131 -1.63 -10.69 22.00
CA SER A 131 -1.00 -11.36 23.13
C SER A 131 0.13 -12.30 22.68
N GLY A 132 1.29 -12.22 23.30
CA GLY A 132 2.49 -13.00 22.94
C GLY A 132 3.29 -12.47 21.75
N ILE A 133 2.75 -11.50 21.01
CA ILE A 133 3.37 -10.92 19.80
C ILE A 133 3.78 -9.46 20.03
N GLY A 134 2.89 -8.68 20.65
CA GLY A 134 3.06 -7.25 20.90
C GLY A 134 2.16 -6.38 20.01
N TRP A 135 2.62 -5.20 19.67
CA TRP A 135 1.90 -4.19 18.92
C TRP A 135 2.18 -4.30 17.42
N ASN A 136 1.12 -4.46 16.63
CA ASN A 136 1.19 -4.58 15.18
C ASN A 136 0.44 -3.42 14.56
N ALA A 137 1.11 -2.60 13.79
CA ALA A 137 0.51 -1.47 13.12
C ALA A 137 0.35 -1.72 11.63
N THR A 138 -0.75 -1.22 11.07
CA THR A 138 -1.03 -1.25 9.63
C THR A 138 -1.46 0.14 9.18
N VAL A 139 -0.83 0.60 8.11
CA VAL A 139 -1.21 1.81 7.37
C VAL A 139 -1.40 1.43 5.91
N MET A 140 -2.59 1.69 5.36
CA MET A 140 -2.90 1.44 3.97
C MET A 140 -3.32 2.73 3.29
N MET A 141 -2.67 3.05 2.18
CA MET A 141 -2.96 4.22 1.36
C MET A 141 -3.12 3.84 -0.10
N GLU A 142 -4.03 4.49 -0.80
CA GLU A 142 -4.17 4.42 -2.25
C GLU A 142 -3.62 5.71 -2.86
N ILE A 143 -2.78 5.58 -3.88
CA ILE A 143 -2.18 6.71 -4.59
C ILE A 143 -2.62 6.71 -6.05
N LYS A 144 -3.04 7.87 -6.53
CA LYS A 144 -3.41 8.16 -7.91
C LYS A 144 -2.77 9.46 -8.34
N VAL A 145 -2.34 9.56 -9.60
CA VAL A 145 -1.91 10.83 -10.19
C VAL A 145 -2.72 11.13 -11.43
N PHE A 146 -3.21 12.35 -11.50
CA PHE A 146 -3.99 12.86 -12.61
C PHE A 146 -3.28 14.04 -13.25
N ASP A 147 -3.44 14.20 -14.57
CA ASP A 147 -3.03 15.40 -15.28
C ASP A 147 -4.04 16.56 -15.08
N HIS A 148 -3.77 17.71 -15.71
CA HIS A 148 -4.65 18.89 -15.67
C HIS A 148 -6.03 18.63 -16.29
N ASN A 149 -6.18 17.64 -17.17
CA ASN A 149 -7.44 17.22 -17.77
C ASN A 149 -8.19 16.18 -16.92
N ARG A 150 -7.69 15.86 -15.72
CA ARG A 150 -8.17 14.79 -14.84
C ARG A 150 -8.05 13.38 -15.44
N THR A 151 -7.15 13.21 -16.39
CA THR A 151 -6.79 11.88 -16.88
C THR A 151 -5.84 11.22 -15.89
N LEU A 152 -6.08 9.93 -15.58
CA LEU A 152 -5.22 9.16 -14.70
C LEU A 152 -3.91 8.84 -15.43
N VAL A 153 -2.81 9.47 -15.01
CA VAL A 153 -1.47 9.27 -15.60
C VAL A 153 -0.64 8.23 -14.86
N TYR A 154 -0.87 8.08 -13.55
CA TYR A 154 -0.29 7.00 -12.76
C TYR A 154 -1.41 6.10 -12.23
N PRO A 155 -1.38 4.79 -12.48
CA PRO A 155 -2.46 3.89 -12.10
C PRO A 155 -2.66 3.84 -10.59
N SER A 156 -3.90 3.62 -10.16
CA SER A 156 -4.23 3.41 -8.75
C SER A 156 -3.37 2.32 -8.14
N THR A 157 -2.59 2.68 -7.12
CA THR A 157 -1.67 1.77 -6.44
C THR A 157 -1.94 1.79 -4.95
N GLU A 158 -2.18 0.62 -4.37
CA GLU A 158 -2.28 0.42 -2.94
C GLU A 158 -0.90 0.21 -2.32
N ILE A 159 -0.63 0.95 -1.25
CA ILE A 159 0.61 0.89 -0.48
C ILE A 159 0.25 0.47 0.94
N VAL A 160 0.94 -0.54 1.46
CA VAL A 160 0.67 -1.09 2.80
C VAL A 160 1.96 -1.10 3.61
N GLY A 161 2.07 -0.17 4.54
CA GLY A 161 3.13 -0.18 5.54
C GLY A 161 2.72 -0.98 6.78
N ARG A 162 3.60 -1.84 7.26
CA ARG A 162 3.40 -2.63 8.47
C ARG A 162 4.61 -2.56 9.38
N ALA A 163 4.36 -2.57 10.69
CA ALA A 163 5.42 -2.65 11.69
C ALA A 163 4.94 -3.42 12.91
N GLN A 164 5.88 -4.12 13.54
CA GLN A 164 5.65 -4.85 14.77
C GLN A 164 6.65 -4.38 15.82
N VAL A 165 6.15 -4.08 17.02
CA VAL A 165 6.97 -3.67 18.16
C VAL A 165 6.59 -4.49 19.38
N ALA A 166 7.55 -5.20 19.95
CA ALA A 166 7.32 -5.93 21.20
C ALA A 166 7.07 -4.93 22.35
N GLY A 167 6.14 -5.27 23.25
CA GLY A 167 5.86 -4.40 24.38
C GLY A 167 4.66 -4.84 25.19
N SER A 168 4.46 -4.18 26.33
CA SER A 168 3.34 -4.43 27.21
C SER A 168 2.03 -3.84 26.66
N PRO A 169 0.88 -4.51 26.87
CA PRO A 169 -0.43 -3.94 26.55
C PRO A 169 -0.77 -2.70 27.39
N TYR A 170 -0.05 -2.49 28.47
CA TYR A 170 -0.28 -1.38 29.41
C TYR A 170 0.59 -0.15 29.14
N SER A 171 1.30 -0.11 28.01
CA SER A 171 2.08 1.04 27.56
C SER A 171 1.71 1.40 26.13
N LEU A 172 1.46 2.70 25.88
CA LEU A 172 1.22 3.22 24.54
C LEU A 172 2.52 3.54 23.78
N GLU A 173 3.67 3.51 24.45
CA GLU A 173 4.95 3.82 23.80
C GLU A 173 5.29 2.85 22.65
N PRO A 174 5.19 1.52 22.82
CA PRO A 174 5.40 0.59 21.72
C PRO A 174 4.33 0.70 20.62
N ALA A 175 3.08 1.00 20.98
CA ALA A 175 2.01 1.26 20.02
C ALA A 175 2.33 2.48 19.17
N ASN A 176 2.80 3.56 19.81
CA ASN A 176 3.23 4.78 19.13
C ASN A 176 4.44 4.53 18.22
N ALA A 177 5.40 3.76 18.65
CA ALA A 177 6.54 3.37 17.82
C ALA A 177 6.09 2.55 16.60
N ALA A 178 5.22 1.55 16.80
CA ALA A 178 4.71 0.69 15.72
C ALA A 178 3.98 1.50 14.65
N ILE A 179 3.04 2.39 15.03
CA ILE A 179 2.27 3.16 14.03
C ILE A 179 3.13 4.15 13.26
N ASN A 180 4.11 4.77 13.91
CA ASN A 180 5.06 5.69 13.27
C ASN A 180 5.98 4.95 12.28
N MET A 181 6.46 3.76 12.65
CA MET A 181 7.23 2.89 11.76
C MET A 181 6.39 2.42 10.57
N ALA A 182 5.16 1.95 10.79
CA ALA A 182 4.28 1.49 9.72
C ALA A 182 3.99 2.61 8.71
N TYR A 183 3.70 3.83 9.17
CA TYR A 183 3.50 4.97 8.28
C TYR A 183 4.77 5.33 7.50
N THR A 184 5.93 5.33 8.15
CA THR A 184 7.22 5.58 7.47
C THR A 184 7.50 4.52 6.42
N THR A 185 7.27 3.24 6.72
CA THR A 185 7.39 2.13 5.76
C THR A 185 6.44 2.33 4.57
N ALA A 186 5.19 2.75 4.81
CA ALA A 186 4.27 3.04 3.72
C ALA A 186 4.79 4.16 2.80
N LEU A 187 5.39 5.22 3.35
CA LEU A 187 5.99 6.30 2.56
C LEU A 187 7.21 5.83 1.73
N GLU A 188 8.02 4.92 2.28
CA GLU A 188 9.20 4.36 1.60
C GLU A 188 8.80 3.37 0.51
N ASP A 189 7.70 2.64 0.69
CA ASP A 189 7.17 1.65 -0.26
C ASP A 189 6.43 2.28 -1.46
N ILE A 190 6.21 3.61 -1.44
CA ILE A 190 5.73 4.32 -2.63
C ILE A 190 6.84 4.30 -3.68
N ASP A 191 6.51 3.83 -4.88
CA ASP A 191 7.42 3.85 -6.02
C ASP A 191 7.52 5.27 -6.61
N TRP A 192 8.29 6.12 -5.91
CA TRP A 192 8.51 7.51 -6.30
C TRP A 192 9.23 7.65 -7.63
N ASP A 193 10.11 6.73 -7.97
CA ASP A 193 10.80 6.72 -9.26
C ASP A 193 9.83 6.52 -10.41
N ARG A 194 8.88 5.62 -10.22
CA ARG A 194 7.85 5.37 -11.20
C ARG A 194 6.87 6.55 -11.31
N ILE A 195 6.47 7.15 -10.19
CA ILE A 195 5.66 8.37 -10.20
C ILE A 195 6.39 9.48 -10.96
N ALA A 196 7.65 9.77 -10.62
CA ALA A 196 8.46 10.78 -11.28
C ALA A 196 8.61 10.51 -12.79
N PHE A 197 8.82 9.26 -13.17
CA PHE A 197 8.88 8.85 -14.58
C PHE A 197 7.57 9.18 -15.33
N PHE A 198 6.42 8.83 -14.77
CA PHE A 198 5.13 9.13 -15.41
C PHE A 198 4.85 10.63 -15.50
N LEU A 199 5.21 11.41 -14.48
CA LEU A 199 5.08 12.85 -14.48
C LEU A 199 5.97 13.49 -15.56
N HIS A 200 7.25 13.09 -15.62
CA HIS A 200 8.18 13.56 -16.64
C HIS A 200 7.70 13.23 -18.05
N LYS A 201 7.16 12.04 -18.24
CA LYS A 201 6.67 11.57 -19.52
C LYS A 201 5.43 12.34 -19.99
N ALA A 202 4.45 12.53 -19.11
CA ALA A 202 3.25 13.27 -19.42
C ALA A 202 3.50 14.76 -19.69
N SER A 203 4.58 15.35 -19.11
CA SER A 203 4.99 16.73 -19.35
C SER A 203 5.88 16.91 -20.60
N SER A 204 6.39 15.81 -21.16
CA SER A 204 7.29 15.89 -22.30
C SER A 204 6.55 16.29 -23.59
N PRO A 205 6.99 17.35 -24.29
CA PRO A 205 6.42 17.75 -25.59
C PRO A 205 6.60 16.70 -26.70
N LYS A 206 7.25 15.57 -26.38
CA LYS A 206 7.43 14.43 -27.29
C LYS A 206 6.12 13.77 -27.75
N GLN A 207 5.01 13.90 -27.01
CA GLN A 207 3.74 13.36 -27.46
C GLN A 207 3.22 14.04 -28.74
N GLU A 208 3.39 15.35 -28.87
CA GLU A 208 3.03 16.06 -30.10
C GLU A 208 4.03 15.83 -31.23
N ALA A 209 5.33 15.77 -30.89
CA ALA A 209 6.38 15.46 -31.86
C ALA A 209 6.27 14.01 -32.39
N ASN A 210 5.92 13.03 -31.55
CA ASN A 210 5.66 11.65 -32.00
C ASN A 210 4.40 11.54 -32.85
N LYS A 211 3.36 12.33 -32.57
CA LYS A 211 2.19 12.44 -33.48
C LYS A 211 2.57 12.96 -34.86
N GLN A 212 3.56 13.86 -34.95
CA GLN A 212 4.06 14.38 -36.22
C GLN A 212 5.03 13.43 -36.94
N VAL A 213 5.84 12.68 -36.19
CA VAL A 213 6.86 11.75 -36.75
C VAL A 213 6.27 10.42 -37.17
N THR A 214 5.22 9.92 -36.48
CA THR A 214 4.51 8.70 -36.87
C THR A 214 3.45 8.95 -37.93
N GLY A 215 3.35 10.17 -38.51
CA GLY A 215 2.35 10.51 -39.48
C GLY A 215 0.97 10.38 -38.87
N ALA A 216 0.48 11.46 -38.29
CA ALA A 216 -0.89 11.50 -37.77
C ALA A 216 -1.83 10.89 -38.77
N GLY A 217 -2.45 9.78 -38.45
CA GLY A 217 -3.49 9.24 -39.28
C GLY A 217 -3.34 7.77 -39.64
N ASN A 218 -3.40 7.46 -40.88
CA ASN A 218 -3.57 6.10 -41.41
C ASN A 218 -2.24 5.36 -41.71
N THR A 219 -1.12 5.83 -41.22
CA THR A 219 0.18 5.12 -41.40
C THR A 219 0.11 3.80 -40.64
N ALA A 220 0.33 2.68 -41.31
CA ALA A 220 0.37 1.37 -40.71
C ALA A 220 1.52 1.24 -39.69
N LEU A 221 1.21 0.75 -38.52
CA LEU A 221 2.16 0.50 -37.42
C LEU A 221 2.35 -1.01 -37.18
N GLU A 222 2.28 -1.81 -38.28
CA GLU A 222 2.31 -3.28 -38.19
C GLU A 222 3.64 -3.86 -37.70
N SER A 223 4.69 -3.05 -37.61
CA SER A 223 6.03 -3.51 -37.19
C SER A 223 6.67 -2.59 -36.15
N LEU A 224 5.93 -2.30 -35.08
CA LEU A 224 6.45 -1.48 -33.98
C LEU A 224 7.34 -2.33 -33.06
N THR A 225 8.57 -1.87 -32.83
CA THR A 225 9.48 -2.48 -31.86
C THR A 225 9.17 -1.96 -30.47
N ILE A 226 8.86 -2.86 -29.52
CA ILE A 226 8.55 -2.55 -28.13
C ILE A 226 9.43 -3.36 -27.18
N HIS A 227 9.70 -2.79 -26.04
CA HIS A 227 10.36 -3.46 -24.92
C HIS A 227 9.31 -4.11 -24.01
N TRP A 228 9.51 -5.36 -23.66
CA TRP A 228 8.67 -6.12 -22.72
C TRP A 228 9.45 -6.33 -21.44
N ASP A 229 8.89 -5.90 -20.31
CA ASP A 229 9.36 -6.18 -18.95
C ASP A 229 8.21 -6.74 -18.13
N ILE A 230 8.14 -8.09 -18.04
CA ILE A 230 7.06 -8.77 -17.33
C ILE A 230 7.64 -9.63 -16.24
N THR A 231 7.23 -9.34 -15.01
CA THR A 231 7.67 -10.06 -13.82
C THR A 231 6.48 -10.59 -13.03
N SER A 232 6.71 -11.63 -12.22
CA SER A 232 5.70 -12.15 -11.29
C SER A 232 6.28 -12.48 -9.92
N ARG A 233 5.41 -12.53 -8.93
CA ARG A 233 5.68 -13.07 -7.60
C ARG A 233 4.58 -14.08 -7.26
N PRO A 234 4.93 -15.40 -7.13
CA PRO A 234 6.25 -16.00 -7.33
C PRO A 234 6.69 -15.99 -8.80
N GLN A 235 8.00 -16.06 -9.05
CA GLN A 235 8.57 -16.17 -10.39
C GLN A 235 8.25 -17.52 -11.06
N GLY A 236 8.51 -17.63 -12.37
CA GLY A 236 8.27 -18.84 -13.14
C GLY A 236 6.78 -19.07 -13.41
N ALA A 237 6.02 -18.00 -13.60
CA ALA A 237 4.64 -18.07 -14.08
C ALA A 237 4.60 -17.99 -15.60
N ASP A 238 3.72 -18.76 -16.23
CA ASP A 238 3.49 -18.74 -17.68
C ASP A 238 2.80 -17.45 -18.08
N ILE A 239 3.31 -16.81 -19.14
CA ILE A 239 2.77 -15.60 -19.70
C ILE A 239 2.14 -15.91 -21.06
N SER A 240 0.92 -15.47 -21.26
CA SER A 240 0.27 -15.45 -22.54
C SER A 240 -0.35 -14.06 -22.80
N TRP A 241 -0.47 -13.70 -24.07
CA TRP A 241 -1.03 -12.41 -24.45
C TRP A 241 -2.00 -12.52 -25.63
N ARG A 242 -2.88 -11.54 -25.75
CA ARG A 242 -3.80 -11.42 -26.88
C ARG A 242 -4.11 -9.96 -27.22
N VAL A 243 -4.58 -9.75 -28.43
CA VAL A 243 -5.10 -8.46 -28.89
C VAL A 243 -6.61 -8.42 -28.72
N ILE A 244 -7.11 -7.36 -28.10
CA ILE A 244 -8.53 -7.03 -27.96
C ILE A 244 -8.77 -5.70 -28.69
N SER A 245 -9.68 -5.68 -29.63
CA SER A 245 -9.98 -4.51 -30.45
C SER A 245 -11.48 -4.23 -30.52
N SER A 246 -11.85 -2.95 -30.47
CA SER A 246 -13.18 -2.44 -30.78
C SER A 246 -13.26 -1.75 -32.12
N THR A 247 -12.16 -1.77 -32.90
CA THR A 247 -12.15 -1.27 -34.30
C THR A 247 -12.23 -2.42 -35.30
N PRO A 248 -12.93 -2.26 -36.46
CA PRO A 248 -13.05 -3.31 -37.48
C PRO A 248 -11.73 -3.64 -38.17
N ASP A 249 -10.77 -2.71 -38.19
CA ASP A 249 -9.51 -2.84 -38.93
C ASP A 249 -8.53 -3.81 -38.23
N VAL A 250 -8.65 -3.96 -36.90
CA VAL A 250 -7.80 -4.82 -36.10
C VAL A 250 -8.61 -5.98 -35.54
N LYS A 251 -8.20 -7.21 -35.88
CA LYS A 251 -8.92 -8.42 -35.44
C LYS A 251 -8.55 -8.81 -34.00
N ASN A 252 -9.55 -9.19 -33.21
CA ASN A 252 -9.36 -9.86 -31.94
C ASN A 252 -8.56 -11.16 -32.11
N GLN A 253 -7.64 -11.42 -31.21
CA GLN A 253 -6.80 -12.63 -31.27
C GLN A 253 -7.04 -13.48 -30.03
N ASN A 254 -6.80 -14.80 -30.17
CA ASN A 254 -6.74 -15.70 -29.03
C ASN A 254 -5.41 -15.53 -28.29
N TYR A 255 -5.36 -16.00 -27.05
CA TYR A 255 -4.12 -16.01 -26.29
C TYR A 255 -3.04 -16.79 -27.02
N ARG A 256 -1.86 -16.20 -27.06
CA ARG A 256 -0.61 -16.82 -27.53
C ARG A 256 0.34 -16.89 -26.35
N TYR A 257 0.93 -18.07 -26.16
CA TYR A 257 1.98 -18.24 -25.19
C TYR A 257 3.20 -17.39 -25.56
N LEU A 258 3.78 -16.72 -24.58
CA LEU A 258 4.95 -15.88 -24.76
C LEU A 258 6.18 -16.57 -24.16
N GLN A 259 6.23 -16.66 -22.84
CA GLN A 259 7.31 -17.31 -22.08
C GLN A 259 6.92 -17.39 -20.60
N THR A 260 7.87 -17.80 -19.72
CA THR A 260 7.73 -17.70 -18.26
C THR A 260 8.36 -16.43 -17.72
N THR A 261 7.86 -15.96 -16.56
CA THR A 261 8.45 -14.82 -15.84
C THR A 261 9.75 -15.17 -15.12
N PRO A 262 10.75 -14.26 -15.02
CA PRO A 262 10.77 -12.94 -15.62
C PRO A 262 10.97 -12.99 -17.14
N TYR A 263 10.31 -12.09 -17.87
CA TYR A 263 10.44 -11.97 -19.30
C TYR A 263 10.80 -10.52 -19.65
N GLU A 264 12.02 -10.34 -20.12
CA GLU A 264 12.55 -9.05 -20.54
C GLU A 264 13.16 -9.21 -21.93
N THR A 265 12.58 -8.53 -22.91
CA THR A 265 13.02 -8.60 -24.30
C THR A 265 12.55 -7.36 -25.09
N THR A 266 13.16 -7.17 -26.25
CA THR A 266 12.71 -6.16 -27.23
C THR A 266 12.32 -6.85 -28.52
N GLU A 267 11.04 -6.82 -28.84
CA GLU A 267 10.47 -7.54 -29.98
C GLU A 267 9.54 -6.64 -30.83
N VAL A 268 9.34 -7.07 -32.06
CA VAL A 268 8.39 -6.40 -32.96
C VAL A 268 6.96 -6.79 -32.59
N LEU A 269 6.14 -5.79 -32.30
CA LEU A 269 4.70 -5.97 -32.11
C LEU A 269 3.99 -6.02 -33.47
N ASP A 270 3.67 -7.23 -33.92
CA ASP A 270 2.96 -7.46 -35.21
C ASP A 270 1.44 -7.50 -34.98
N ILE A 271 0.78 -6.36 -35.17
CA ILE A 271 -0.69 -6.22 -35.13
C ILE A 271 -1.18 -5.71 -36.49
N LYS A 272 -1.72 -6.59 -37.29
CA LYS A 272 -2.24 -6.25 -38.64
C LYS A 272 -3.39 -5.27 -38.57
N GLY A 273 -3.34 -4.24 -39.41
CA GLY A 273 -4.33 -3.18 -39.47
C GLY A 273 -4.23 -2.12 -38.41
N LEU A 274 -3.17 -2.16 -37.56
CA LEU A 274 -2.90 -1.16 -36.56
C LEU A 274 -2.41 0.13 -37.23
N THR A 275 -3.02 1.25 -36.83
CA THR A 275 -2.60 2.61 -37.19
C THR A 275 -2.60 3.46 -35.92
N TYR A 276 -1.95 4.62 -35.93
CA TYR A 276 -1.99 5.51 -34.79
C TYR A 276 -3.42 5.96 -34.42
N ASN A 277 -4.27 6.18 -35.44
CA ASN A 277 -5.66 6.62 -35.23
C ASN A 277 -6.56 5.57 -34.58
N ASN A 278 -6.33 4.28 -34.81
CA ASN A 278 -7.16 3.22 -34.25
C ASN A 278 -6.52 2.58 -32.98
N ALA A 279 -5.26 2.89 -32.67
CA ALA A 279 -4.52 2.30 -31.56
C ALA A 279 -5.17 2.55 -30.18
N GLY A 280 -5.86 3.68 -30.01
CA GLY A 280 -6.60 3.98 -28.78
C GLY A 280 -7.77 3.02 -28.51
N ASN A 281 -8.27 2.34 -29.56
CA ASN A 281 -9.36 1.35 -29.50
C ASN A 281 -8.86 -0.10 -29.45
N VAL A 282 -7.53 -0.30 -29.33
CA VAL A 282 -6.88 -1.61 -29.30
C VAL A 282 -6.16 -1.78 -27.95
N GLN A 283 -6.30 -2.96 -27.38
CA GLN A 283 -5.66 -3.33 -26.12
C GLN A 283 -4.86 -4.62 -26.29
N ILE A 284 -3.75 -4.71 -25.57
CA ILE A 284 -3.06 -5.97 -25.31
C ILE A 284 -3.44 -6.43 -23.92
N GLU A 285 -3.98 -7.64 -23.82
CA GLU A 285 -4.22 -8.30 -22.55
C GLU A 285 -3.14 -9.36 -22.31
N ILE A 286 -2.44 -9.23 -21.18
CA ILE A 286 -1.43 -10.19 -20.73
C ILE A 286 -2.02 -10.99 -19.59
N LYS A 287 -1.98 -12.31 -19.69
CA LYS A 287 -2.41 -13.26 -18.69
C LYS A 287 -1.18 -13.95 -18.09
N CYS A 288 -1.14 -14.03 -16.78
CA CYS A 288 -0.08 -14.69 -16.02
C CYS A 288 -0.68 -15.84 -15.21
N GLU A 289 -0.17 -17.05 -15.38
CA GLU A 289 -0.68 -18.29 -14.78
C GLU A 289 0.45 -19.09 -14.14
N LYS A 290 0.17 -19.68 -12.98
CA LYS A 290 1.08 -20.60 -12.31
C LYS A 290 0.28 -21.65 -11.55
N THR A 291 0.70 -22.91 -11.66
CA THR A 291 0.04 -24.01 -10.95
C THR A 291 -0.02 -23.75 -9.45
N GLY A 292 -1.20 -23.90 -8.83
CA GLY A 292 -1.47 -23.60 -7.42
C GLY A 292 -1.69 -22.13 -7.11
N TYR A 293 -1.91 -21.28 -8.13
CA TYR A 293 -2.18 -19.85 -7.96
C TYR A 293 -3.31 -19.40 -8.87
N TYR A 294 -4.13 -18.47 -8.39
CA TYR A 294 -5.14 -17.82 -9.22
C TYR A 294 -4.50 -17.06 -10.36
N SER A 295 -5.02 -17.26 -11.56
CA SER A 295 -4.55 -16.54 -12.75
C SER A 295 -4.89 -15.06 -12.66
N GLN A 296 -4.00 -14.20 -13.17
CA GLN A 296 -4.21 -12.75 -13.24
C GLN A 296 -4.04 -12.26 -14.68
N SER A 297 -4.84 -11.25 -15.07
CA SER A 297 -4.66 -10.58 -16.35
C SER A 297 -4.58 -9.07 -16.17
N LYS A 298 -3.81 -8.42 -17.07
CA LYS A 298 -3.69 -6.96 -17.17
C LYS A 298 -3.88 -6.52 -18.60
N LYS A 299 -4.55 -5.38 -18.79
CA LYS A 299 -4.82 -4.79 -20.11
C LYS A 299 -4.02 -3.50 -20.28
N PHE A 300 -3.41 -3.36 -21.43
CA PHE A 300 -2.60 -2.21 -21.83
C PHE A 300 -3.18 -1.61 -23.09
N ASN A 301 -3.37 -0.29 -23.11
CA ASN A 301 -3.82 0.40 -24.31
C ASN A 301 -2.67 0.47 -25.33
N VAL A 302 -2.94 0.10 -26.58
CA VAL A 302 -1.90 0.03 -27.61
C VAL A 302 -1.36 1.42 -27.96
N LEU A 303 -2.18 2.47 -27.89
CA LEU A 303 -1.69 3.83 -28.09
C LEU A 303 -0.61 4.21 -27.05
N SER A 304 -0.85 3.86 -25.79
CA SER A 304 0.16 4.06 -24.73
C SER A 304 1.43 3.25 -24.99
N ILE A 305 1.28 2.01 -25.46
CA ILE A 305 2.43 1.15 -25.80
C ILE A 305 3.25 1.76 -26.96
N ILE A 306 2.59 2.30 -27.97
CA ILE A 306 3.26 2.97 -29.10
C ILE A 306 4.05 4.17 -28.61
N ASP A 307 3.45 4.99 -27.75
CA ASP A 307 4.08 6.18 -27.21
C ASP A 307 5.23 5.81 -26.27
N GLU A 308 5.07 4.73 -25.51
CA GLU A 308 6.05 4.26 -24.51
C GLU A 308 7.14 3.39 -25.09
N LYS A 309 6.86 2.71 -26.19
CA LYS A 309 7.70 1.64 -26.74
C LYS A 309 7.99 0.53 -25.70
N GLU A 310 7.12 0.39 -24.69
CA GLU A 310 7.31 -0.53 -23.59
C GLU A 310 5.98 -1.09 -23.10
N ILE A 311 6.02 -2.35 -22.63
CA ILE A 311 5.01 -2.99 -21.81
C ILE A 311 5.68 -3.47 -20.54
N SER A 312 5.38 -2.84 -19.40
CA SER A 312 5.91 -3.24 -18.10
C SER A 312 4.79 -3.73 -17.18
N ALA A 313 4.96 -4.92 -16.60
CA ALA A 313 3.97 -5.53 -15.71
C ALA A 313 4.59 -6.36 -14.59
N LEU A 314 4.19 -6.09 -13.36
CA LEU A 314 4.40 -6.97 -12.22
C LEU A 314 3.08 -7.67 -11.86
N PHE A 315 3.07 -9.01 -11.88
CA PHE A 315 1.95 -9.84 -11.40
C PHE A 315 2.24 -10.35 -9.98
N ARG A 316 1.29 -10.16 -9.06
CA ARG A 316 1.36 -10.73 -7.71
C ARG A 316 0.30 -11.81 -7.60
N LEU A 317 0.70 -13.06 -7.85
CA LEU A 317 -0.22 -14.18 -7.86
C LEU A 317 -0.57 -14.59 -6.42
N VAL A 318 -1.82 -14.91 -6.19
CA VAL A 318 -2.36 -15.37 -4.92
C VAL A 318 -2.48 -16.90 -4.99
N ALA A 319 -1.98 -17.62 -3.98
CA ALA A 319 -2.12 -19.06 -3.91
C ALA A 319 -3.61 -19.46 -3.83
N GLU A 320 -3.96 -20.55 -4.50
CA GLU A 320 -5.27 -21.17 -4.34
C GLU A 320 -5.33 -21.78 -2.94
N GLU A 321 -6.43 -21.56 -2.22
CA GLU A 321 -6.68 -22.22 -0.95
C GLU A 321 -7.01 -23.70 -1.21
N GLU A 322 -6.29 -24.64 -0.54
CA GLU A 322 -6.56 -26.07 -0.58
C GLU A 322 -7.86 -26.43 0.16
#